data_5c5ecdba6ff0b57b49fe8a6417435d38
#
_entry.id   5c5ecdba6ff0b57b49fe8a6417435d38
#
_cell.length_a   1.000
_cell.length_b   1.000
_cell.length_c   1.000
_cell.angle_alpha   90.00
_cell.angle_beta   90.00
_cell.angle_gamma   90.00
#
_symmetry.space_group_name_H-M   'P 1'
#
loop_
_entity.id
_entity.type
_entity.pdbx_description
1 polymer ?
#
loop_
_entity_poly.entity_id
_entity_poly.type
_entity_poly.pdbx_seq_one_letter_code
_entity_poly.pdbx_strand_id
1 'polypeptide(L)'
;MTVTLKDFYADWCGPCKTQDPILDELEDDWEDRFRVEKVNVDEEQDVANEYQVRSLPTLVVENDDGIVERFVGVTQREDIEDALEQAGA
;
A
#
# COMPACT_ATOMS: atom_id res chain seq x y z
N MET A 1 0.11 -13.58 -12.43
CA MET A 1 0.98 -12.56 -11.80
C MET A 1 0.32 -12.03 -10.55
N THR A 2 1.03 -12.00 -9.44
CA THR A 2 0.49 -11.52 -8.17
C THR A 2 0.81 -10.03 -7.99
N VAL A 3 -0.22 -9.23 -7.76
CA VAL A 3 -0.07 -7.80 -7.49
C VAL A 3 -0.36 -7.57 -6.02
N THR A 4 0.55 -6.90 -5.32
CA THR A 4 0.44 -6.63 -3.89
C THR A 4 0.54 -5.13 -3.65
N LEU A 5 -0.33 -4.62 -2.78
CA LEU A 5 -0.22 -3.28 -2.24
C LEU A 5 0.22 -3.41 -0.78
N LYS A 6 1.43 -2.96 -0.49
CA LYS A 6 1.93 -2.91 0.89
C LYS A 6 1.56 -1.57 1.50
N ASP A 7 0.90 -1.63 2.64
CA ASP A 7 0.46 -0.45 3.40
C ASP A 7 1.31 -0.34 4.66
N PHE A 8 2.29 0.55 4.63
CA PHE A 8 3.17 0.81 5.78
C PHE A 8 2.49 1.83 6.69
N TYR A 9 2.22 1.42 7.93
CA TYR A 9 1.44 2.21 8.89
C TYR A 9 1.98 2.06 10.31
N ALA A 10 1.43 2.85 11.22
CA ALA A 10 1.65 2.70 12.65
C ALA A 10 0.36 3.05 13.39
N ASP A 11 0.19 2.52 14.59
CA ASP A 11 -1.04 2.74 15.37
C ASP A 11 -1.22 4.21 15.77
N TRP A 12 -0.11 4.95 15.91
CA TRP A 12 -0.14 6.37 16.29
C TRP A 12 -0.29 7.31 15.10
N CYS A 13 -0.35 6.80 13.89
CA CYS A 13 -0.38 7.59 12.67
C CYS A 13 -1.80 8.02 12.30
N GLY A 14 -2.14 9.29 12.49
CA GLY A 14 -3.45 9.84 12.12
C GLY A 14 -3.78 9.69 10.64
N PRO A 15 -2.89 10.13 9.72
CA PRO A 15 -3.14 10.00 8.27
C PRO A 15 -3.34 8.56 7.81
N CYS A 16 -2.73 7.59 8.49
CA CYS A 16 -2.93 6.18 8.17
C CYS A 16 -4.39 5.76 8.38
N LYS A 17 -5.05 6.34 9.38
CA LYS A 17 -6.46 6.07 9.64
C LYS A 17 -7.37 6.65 8.56
N THR A 18 -6.95 7.73 7.93
CA THR A 18 -7.66 8.31 6.79
C THR A 18 -7.47 7.42 5.55
N GLN A 19 -6.32 6.80 5.41
CA GLN A 19 -6.01 5.90 4.30
C GLN A 19 -6.82 4.61 4.37
N ASP A 20 -7.08 4.09 5.57
CA ASP A 20 -7.73 2.79 5.74
C ASP A 20 -9.07 2.64 5.03
N PRO A 21 -10.04 3.56 5.17
CA PRO A 21 -11.31 3.40 4.47
C PRO A 21 -11.18 3.44 2.94
N ILE A 22 -10.20 4.18 2.43
CA ILE A 22 -9.94 4.23 0.99
C ILE A 22 -9.50 2.86 0.49
N LEU A 23 -8.60 2.21 1.24
CA LEU A 23 -8.11 0.88 0.89
C LEU A 23 -9.20 -0.19 1.06
N ASP A 24 -10.00 -0.10 2.11
CA ASP A 24 -11.08 -1.06 2.37
C ASP A 24 -12.10 -1.06 1.23
N GLU A 25 -12.49 0.13 0.78
CA GLU A 25 -13.41 0.28 -0.34
C GLU A 25 -12.83 -0.27 -1.63
N LEU A 26 -11.55 0.00 -1.85
CA LEU A 26 -10.85 -0.49 -3.03
C LEU A 26 -10.75 -2.01 -3.04
N GLU A 27 -10.46 -2.63 -1.90
CA GLU A 27 -10.42 -4.08 -1.77
C GLU A 27 -11.78 -4.70 -2.09
N ASP A 28 -12.85 -4.10 -1.58
CA ASP A 28 -14.21 -4.61 -1.82
C ASP A 28 -14.56 -4.58 -3.31
N ASP A 29 -14.20 -3.51 -4.00
CA ASP A 29 -14.55 -3.33 -5.40
C ASP A 29 -13.68 -4.16 -6.35
N TRP A 30 -12.41 -4.35 -6.00
CA TRP A 30 -11.46 -5.08 -6.85
C TRP A 30 -11.36 -6.57 -6.50
N GLU A 31 -11.93 -6.97 -5.37
CA GLU A 31 -11.98 -8.38 -4.90
C GLU A 31 -10.58 -9.00 -4.89
N ASP A 32 -10.41 -10.18 -5.50
CA ASP A 32 -9.11 -10.90 -5.47
C ASP A 32 -8.13 -10.47 -6.56
N ARG A 33 -8.35 -9.35 -7.22
CA ARG A 33 -7.46 -8.90 -8.29
C ARG A 33 -6.11 -8.42 -7.77
N PHE A 34 -6.03 -8.10 -6.49
CA PHE A 34 -4.76 -7.77 -5.83
C PHE A 34 -4.86 -8.09 -4.33
N ARG A 35 -3.72 -8.07 -3.66
CA ARG A 35 -3.64 -8.33 -2.22
C ARG A 35 -3.20 -7.06 -1.49
N VAL A 36 -3.75 -6.86 -0.29
CA VAL A 36 -3.23 -5.84 0.62
C VAL A 36 -2.42 -6.52 1.71
N GLU A 37 -1.20 -6.08 1.90
CA GLU A 37 -0.34 -6.50 3.00
C GLU A 37 -0.11 -5.29 3.90
N LYS A 38 -0.61 -5.35 5.13
CA LYS A 38 -0.40 -4.28 6.09
C LYS A 38 0.89 -4.54 6.86
N VAL A 39 1.76 -3.55 6.89
CA VAL A 39 3.04 -3.63 7.57
C VAL A 39 3.09 -2.56 8.66
N ASN A 40 3.02 -2.99 9.92
CA ASN A 40 3.17 -2.09 11.07
C ASN A 40 4.66 -1.82 11.23
N VAL A 41 5.09 -0.57 11.00
CA VAL A 41 6.51 -0.24 10.97
C VAL A 41 7.19 -0.38 12.35
N ASP A 42 6.41 -0.30 13.42
CA ASP A 42 6.94 -0.48 14.77
C ASP A 42 7.23 -1.96 15.07
N GLU A 43 6.43 -2.85 14.50
CA GLU A 43 6.59 -4.30 14.69
C GLU A 43 7.52 -4.93 13.66
N GLU A 44 7.58 -4.37 12.46
CA GLU A 44 8.35 -4.92 11.33
C GLU A 44 9.34 -3.88 10.81
N GLN A 45 10.22 -3.44 11.70
CA GLN A 45 11.20 -2.39 11.38
C GLN A 45 12.15 -2.80 10.24
N ASP A 46 12.50 -4.07 10.17
CA ASP A 46 13.38 -4.59 9.13
C ASP A 46 12.74 -4.46 7.73
N VAL A 47 11.45 -4.75 7.63
CA VAL A 47 10.72 -4.61 6.36
C VAL A 47 10.62 -3.13 5.97
N ALA A 48 10.28 -2.28 6.93
CA ALA A 48 10.21 -0.84 6.69
C ALA A 48 11.56 -0.29 6.21
N ASN A 49 12.65 -0.74 6.81
CA ASN A 49 14.00 -0.33 6.42
C ASN A 49 14.36 -0.82 5.02
N GLU A 50 13.98 -2.05 4.70
CA GLU A 50 14.21 -2.63 3.38
C GLU A 50 13.55 -1.79 2.27
N TYR A 51 12.34 -1.30 2.54
CA TYR A 51 11.59 -0.47 1.60
C TYR A 51 11.90 1.03 1.76
N GLN A 52 12.80 1.38 2.67
CA GLN A 52 13.23 2.76 2.93
C GLN A 52 12.06 3.69 3.26
N VAL A 53 11.15 3.18 4.09
CA VAL A 53 9.97 3.95 4.52
C VAL A 53 10.39 4.95 5.58
N ARG A 54 10.09 6.25 5.35
CA ARG A 54 10.45 7.35 6.26
C ARG A 54 9.26 8.17 6.72
N SER A 55 8.16 8.06 6.02
CA SER A 55 6.94 8.80 6.34
C SER A 55 5.76 7.86 6.24
N LEU A 56 4.68 8.16 6.98
CA LEU A 56 3.50 7.32 7.00
C LEU A 56 2.25 8.12 6.64
N PRO A 57 1.30 7.51 5.96
CA PRO A 57 1.40 6.18 5.36
C PRO A 57 2.32 6.18 4.13
N THR A 58 2.90 5.04 3.82
CA THR A 58 3.56 4.79 2.55
C THR A 58 2.90 3.59 1.92
N LEU A 59 2.49 3.72 0.68
CA LEU A 59 1.91 2.61 -0.09
C LEU A 59 2.88 2.20 -1.18
N VAL A 60 3.08 0.90 -1.33
CA VAL A 60 3.93 0.36 -2.39
C VAL A 60 3.13 -0.65 -3.18
N VAL A 61 3.00 -0.41 -4.49
CA VAL A 61 2.37 -1.37 -5.40
C VAL A 61 3.50 -2.14 -6.08
N GLU A 62 3.47 -3.44 -5.95
CA GLU A 62 4.52 -4.29 -6.50
C GLU A 62 3.94 -5.55 -7.15
N ASN A 63 4.72 -6.16 -8.02
CA ASN A 63 4.38 -7.43 -8.66
C ASN A 63 5.64 -8.30 -8.73
N ASP A 64 5.59 -9.38 -9.52
CA ASP A 64 6.73 -10.30 -9.64
C ASP A 64 7.98 -9.64 -10.19
N ASP A 65 7.84 -8.54 -10.91
CA ASP A 65 8.98 -7.82 -11.51
C ASP A 65 9.56 -6.75 -10.58
N GLY A 66 8.90 -6.47 -9.46
CA GLY A 66 9.38 -5.50 -8.48
C GLY A 66 8.37 -4.39 -8.20
N ILE A 67 8.88 -3.28 -7.68
CA ILE A 67 8.05 -2.13 -7.32
C ILE A 67 7.59 -1.41 -8.59
N VAL A 68 6.27 -1.22 -8.70
CA VAL A 68 5.67 -0.49 -9.81
C VAL A 68 5.47 0.98 -9.45
N GLU A 69 5.01 1.24 -8.21
CA GLU A 69 4.76 2.61 -7.78
C GLU A 69 4.87 2.72 -6.26
N ARG A 70 5.25 3.91 -5.79
CA ARG A 70 5.35 4.24 -4.38
C ARG A 70 4.62 5.55 -4.13
N PHE A 71 3.75 5.57 -3.12
CA PHE A 71 3.03 6.77 -2.72
C PHE A 71 3.38 7.11 -1.27
N VAL A 72 3.68 8.35 -0.99
CA VAL A 72 3.97 8.85 0.37
C VAL A 72 2.85 9.80 0.77
N GLY A 73 2.23 9.53 1.91
CA GLY A 73 1.09 10.29 2.40
C GLY A 73 -0.23 9.70 1.93
N VAL A 74 -1.33 10.30 2.38
CA VAL A 74 -2.67 9.83 2.01
C VAL A 74 -2.84 9.93 0.49
N THR A 75 -3.22 8.82 -0.11
CA THR A 75 -3.34 8.69 -1.57
C THR A 75 -4.77 8.32 -1.92
N GLN A 76 -5.33 9.03 -2.89
CA GLN A 76 -6.71 8.82 -3.31
C GLN A 76 -6.83 7.58 -4.18
N ARG A 77 -8.03 7.05 -4.22
CA ARG A 77 -8.33 5.79 -4.89
C ARG A 77 -7.90 5.75 -6.35
N GLU A 78 -8.12 6.84 -7.08
CA GLU A 78 -7.84 6.89 -8.52
C GLU A 78 -6.38 6.66 -8.83
N ASP A 79 -5.48 7.23 -8.02
CA ASP A 79 -4.05 7.07 -8.21
C ASP A 79 -3.61 5.64 -7.91
N ILE A 80 -4.21 5.03 -6.89
CA ILE A 80 -3.91 3.65 -6.54
C ILE A 80 -4.40 2.70 -7.64
N GLU A 81 -5.59 2.95 -8.18
CA GLU A 81 -6.14 2.13 -9.26
C GLU A 81 -5.25 2.16 -10.50
N ASP A 82 -4.74 3.34 -10.85
CA ASP A 82 -3.84 3.46 -11.99
C ASP A 82 -2.58 2.61 -11.77
N ALA A 83 -2.01 2.64 -10.58
CA ALA A 83 -0.82 1.86 -10.26
C ALA A 83 -1.12 0.35 -10.29
N LEU A 84 -2.28 -0.06 -9.78
CA LEU A 84 -2.68 -1.46 -9.80
C LEU A 84 -2.83 -1.97 -11.24
N GLU A 85 -3.42 -1.17 -12.12
CA GLU A 85 -3.57 -1.52 -13.52
C GLU A 85 -2.20 -1.63 -14.20
N GLN A 86 -1.29 -0.71 -13.92
CA GLN A 86 0.08 -0.78 -14.45
C GLN A 86 0.81 -2.03 -13.98
N ALA A 87 0.50 -2.50 -12.77
CA ALA A 87 1.11 -3.70 -12.21
C ALA A 87 0.52 -5.00 -12.77
N GLY A 88 -0.59 -4.93 -13.47
CA GLY A 88 -1.22 -6.08 -14.10
C GLY A 88 -2.46 -6.60 -13.38
N ALA A 89 -2.95 -5.85 -12.42
CA ALA A 89 -4.16 -6.26 -11.68
C ALA A 89 -5.43 -6.06 -12.51
#